data_c05170615e9dbf9757c446e36c9b4d08
#
_entry.id   c05170615e9dbf9757c446e36c9b4d08
#
_cell.length_a   1.000
_cell.length_b   1.000
_cell.length_c   1.000
_cell.angle_alpha   90.00
_cell.angle_beta   90.00
_cell.angle_gamma   90.00
#
_symmetry.space_group_name_H-M   'P 1'
#
loop_
_entity.id
_entity.type
_entity.pdbx_description
1 polymer ?
#
loop_
_entity_poly.entity_id
_entity_poly.type
_entity_poly.pdbx_seq_one_letter_code
_entity_poly.pdbx_strand_id
1 'polypeptide(L)'
;MVLVGSSGEGGAKLHRRNWGEAVENLTGSGEYHWMAGNFLKYGADDAAFGSKNAGDIPVDAHELIALCAPRPTFISYGVPEKGDARWLDHQGSFMAAIAAGPVFRLLGAKDLGRSDNYKTERMPAVNVGLLDGQLAWRQHDGGHTDGPNWKHFIPWADKFIGHTR
;
A
#
# COMPACT_ATOMS: atom_id res chain seq x y z
N MET A 1 7.94 11.56 -6.93
CA MET A 1 8.36 10.34 -6.24
C MET A 1 7.51 10.14 -5.01
N VAL A 2 7.21 8.90 -4.63
CA VAL A 2 6.41 8.55 -3.46
C VAL A 2 7.14 7.48 -2.67
N LEU A 3 7.20 7.63 -1.35
CA LEU A 3 7.58 6.59 -0.40
C LEU A 3 6.35 6.28 0.48
N VAL A 4 5.95 5.03 0.52
CA VAL A 4 4.86 4.54 1.36
C VAL A 4 5.48 3.65 2.43
N GLY A 5 5.38 4.03 3.70
CA GLY A 5 5.96 3.29 4.81
C GLY A 5 4.91 2.72 5.73
N SER A 6 4.91 1.41 5.95
CA SER A 6 4.06 0.69 6.91
C SER A 6 2.61 1.18 6.93
N SER A 7 2.00 1.27 5.75
CA SER A 7 0.67 1.86 5.53
C SER A 7 -0.44 0.83 5.76
N GLY A 8 -1.42 1.19 6.57
CA GLY A 8 -2.59 0.37 6.89
C GLY A 8 -3.83 0.72 6.05
N GLU A 9 -4.99 0.60 6.68
CA GLU A 9 -6.29 0.93 6.10
C GLU A 9 -6.35 2.43 5.74
N GLY A 10 -7.02 2.77 4.65
CA GLY A 10 -7.06 4.13 4.13
C GLY A 10 -5.82 4.55 3.32
N GLY A 11 -4.79 3.69 3.28
CA GLY A 11 -3.56 3.87 2.52
C GLY A 11 -3.33 2.77 1.49
N ALA A 12 -2.25 1.99 1.63
CA ALA A 12 -1.87 0.97 0.66
C ALA A 12 -2.58 -0.39 0.85
N LYS A 13 -3.21 -0.63 2.01
CA LYS A 13 -3.95 -1.85 2.29
C LYS A 13 -5.29 -1.87 1.53
N LEU A 14 -5.63 -3.00 0.90
CA LEU A 14 -6.94 -3.17 0.25
C LEU A 14 -8.08 -3.10 1.26
N HIS A 15 -9.02 -2.16 1.08
CA HIS A 15 -10.24 -2.03 1.88
C HIS A 15 -11.11 -3.29 1.83
N ARG A 16 -11.30 -3.83 0.62
CA ARG A 16 -12.17 -4.99 0.36
C ARG A 16 -11.57 -6.31 0.82
N ARG A 17 -10.28 -6.29 1.22
CA ARG A 17 -9.67 -7.43 1.90
C ARG A 17 -9.93 -7.29 3.40
N ASN A 18 -10.98 -7.91 3.87
CA ASN A 18 -11.39 -7.88 5.28
C ASN A 18 -10.38 -8.66 6.16
N TRP A 19 -9.21 -8.06 6.38
CA TRP A 19 -8.10 -8.59 7.17
C TRP A 19 -7.36 -7.45 7.88
N GLY A 20 -7.06 -7.62 9.15
CA GLY A 20 -6.34 -6.63 9.94
C GLY A 20 -7.20 -5.40 10.24
N GLU A 21 -6.59 -4.22 10.16
CA GLU A 21 -7.32 -2.95 10.27
C GLU A 21 -8.39 -2.85 9.18
N ALA A 22 -9.53 -2.35 9.55
CA ALA A 22 -10.70 -2.27 8.69
C ALA A 22 -11.26 -0.84 8.62
N VAL A 23 -12.17 -0.60 7.68
CA VAL A 23 -12.83 0.69 7.51
C VAL A 23 -13.49 1.16 8.82
N GLU A 24 -14.04 0.24 9.59
CA GLU A 24 -14.67 0.50 10.91
C GLU A 24 -13.67 1.11 11.91
N ASN A 25 -12.40 0.74 11.85
CA ASN A 25 -11.35 1.33 12.69
C ASN A 25 -11.17 2.81 12.35
N LEU A 26 -11.09 3.15 11.06
CA LEU A 26 -10.93 4.53 10.57
C LEU A 26 -12.18 5.40 10.78
N THR A 27 -13.34 4.81 11.00
CA THR A 27 -14.57 5.53 11.31
C THR A 27 -14.82 5.64 12.82
N GLY A 28 -13.99 4.97 13.63
CA GLY A 28 -14.05 5.01 15.08
C GLY A 28 -13.64 6.37 15.67
N SER A 29 -13.90 6.55 16.96
CA SER A 29 -13.73 7.80 17.70
C SER A 29 -12.28 8.33 17.70
N GLY A 30 -11.29 7.46 17.55
CA GLY A 30 -9.87 7.83 17.55
C GLY A 30 -9.36 8.33 16.20
N GLU A 31 -9.99 7.95 15.09
CA GLU A 31 -9.38 8.09 13.77
C GLU A 31 -10.30 8.74 12.71
N TYR A 32 -11.60 8.86 12.98
CA TYR A 32 -12.57 9.40 12.00
C TYR A 32 -12.16 10.75 11.38
N HIS A 33 -11.40 11.55 12.11
CA HIS A 33 -10.93 12.87 11.68
C HIS A 33 -9.82 12.83 10.63
N TRP A 34 -9.24 11.66 10.37
CA TRP A 34 -8.27 11.46 9.27
C TRP A 34 -8.95 11.38 7.91
N MET A 35 -10.23 11.05 7.89
CA MET A 35 -10.96 10.74 6.66
C MET A 35 -11.96 11.86 6.32
N ALA A 36 -12.31 11.97 5.04
CA ALA A 36 -13.40 12.85 4.62
C ALA A 36 -14.72 12.39 5.26
N GLY A 37 -15.60 13.35 5.61
CA GLY A 37 -16.84 13.06 6.35
C GLY A 37 -17.73 12.01 5.67
N ASN A 38 -17.75 11.96 4.32
CA ASN A 38 -18.50 10.94 3.59
C ASN A 38 -17.99 9.51 3.80
N PHE A 39 -16.74 9.32 4.26
CA PHE A 39 -16.18 8.01 4.52
C PHE A 39 -16.86 7.31 5.69
N LEU A 40 -17.36 8.07 6.67
CA LEU A 40 -18.02 7.54 7.86
C LEU A 40 -19.18 6.58 7.56
N LYS A 41 -19.87 6.76 6.43
CA LYS A 41 -20.99 5.89 6.05
C LYS A 41 -20.60 4.46 5.65
N TYR A 42 -19.31 4.19 5.45
CA TYR A 42 -18.81 2.87 5.03
C TYR A 42 -18.33 2.00 6.20
N GLY A 43 -18.16 2.57 7.39
CA GLY A 43 -17.68 1.87 8.56
C GLY A 43 -18.73 1.71 9.67
N ALA A 44 -20.01 1.86 9.36
CA ALA A 44 -21.07 1.86 10.35
C ALA A 44 -22.16 0.87 9.95
N ASP A 45 -21.98 -0.38 10.36
CA ASP A 45 -22.93 -1.46 10.09
C ASP A 45 -24.36 -1.18 10.62
N ASP A 46 -24.49 -0.33 11.63
CA ASP A 46 -25.75 0.03 12.30
C ASP A 46 -26.05 1.53 12.29
N ALA A 47 -25.31 2.32 11.49
CA ALA A 47 -25.56 3.75 11.46
C ALA A 47 -26.88 4.10 10.79
N ALA A 48 -27.47 5.20 11.27
CA ALA A 48 -28.70 5.80 10.73
C ALA A 48 -28.62 6.21 9.24
N PHE A 49 -27.48 6.06 8.61
CA PHE A 49 -27.20 6.40 7.19
C PHE A 49 -27.37 5.22 6.22
N GLY A 50 -27.82 4.07 6.70
CA GLY A 50 -27.86 2.83 5.95
C GLY A 50 -26.53 2.08 6.02
N SER A 51 -26.61 0.75 6.02
CA SER A 51 -25.48 -0.13 6.13
C SER A 51 -24.68 -0.15 4.82
N LYS A 52 -23.55 0.55 4.80
CA LYS A 52 -22.52 0.43 3.76
C LYS A 52 -21.26 -0.14 4.40
N ASN A 53 -20.48 -0.86 3.62
CA ASN A 53 -19.25 -1.50 4.08
C ASN A 53 -18.09 -1.22 3.11
N ALA A 54 -16.92 -1.78 3.39
CA ALA A 54 -15.73 -1.63 2.54
C ALA A 54 -15.98 -1.99 1.08
N GLY A 55 -16.87 -2.93 0.78
CA GLY A 55 -17.26 -3.32 -0.57
C GLY A 55 -17.99 -2.24 -1.36
N ASP A 56 -18.66 -1.30 -0.67
CA ASP A 56 -19.42 -0.20 -1.25
C ASP A 56 -18.57 1.05 -1.53
N ILE A 57 -17.33 1.09 -1.04
CA ILE A 57 -16.41 2.21 -1.31
C ILE A 57 -16.10 2.22 -2.80
N PRO A 58 -16.25 3.37 -3.51
CA PRO A 58 -16.07 3.42 -4.96
C PRO A 58 -14.62 3.26 -5.41
N VAL A 59 -13.66 3.41 -4.51
CA VAL A 59 -12.22 3.29 -4.76
C VAL A 59 -11.59 2.32 -3.76
N ASP A 60 -10.42 1.77 -4.12
CA ASP A 60 -9.65 0.90 -3.23
C ASP A 60 -8.15 1.23 -3.34
N ALA A 61 -7.33 0.72 -2.46
CA ALA A 61 -5.92 1.04 -2.33
C ALA A 61 -5.11 0.87 -3.63
N HIS A 62 -5.43 -0.13 -4.45
CA HIS A 62 -4.75 -0.30 -5.74
C HIS A 62 -4.96 0.88 -6.70
N GLU A 63 -6.12 1.53 -6.63
CA GLU A 63 -6.40 2.74 -7.43
C GLU A 63 -5.62 3.95 -6.89
N LEU A 64 -5.47 4.07 -5.56
CA LEU A 64 -4.63 5.11 -4.96
C LEU A 64 -3.16 4.95 -5.35
N ILE A 65 -2.64 3.72 -5.34
CA ILE A 65 -1.29 3.42 -5.82
C ILE A 65 -1.19 3.74 -7.33
N ALA A 66 -2.20 3.38 -8.12
CA ALA A 66 -2.25 3.65 -9.55
C ALA A 66 -2.24 5.15 -9.88
N LEU A 67 -2.86 6.01 -9.04
CA LEU A 67 -2.80 7.46 -9.18
C LEU A 67 -1.39 8.03 -9.03
N CYS A 68 -0.46 7.28 -8.44
CA CYS A 68 0.95 7.68 -8.38
C CYS A 68 1.67 7.51 -9.72
N ALA A 69 1.21 6.57 -10.58
CA ALA A 69 1.84 6.28 -11.87
C ALA A 69 1.89 7.51 -12.80
N PRO A 70 2.95 7.69 -13.61
CA PRO A 70 4.15 6.86 -13.73
C PRO A 70 5.27 7.25 -12.75
N ARG A 71 4.97 8.07 -11.73
CA ARG A 71 5.95 8.56 -10.77
C ARG A 71 6.55 7.39 -9.98
N PRO A 72 7.88 7.39 -9.74
CA PRO A 72 8.51 6.37 -8.91
C PRO A 72 7.85 6.26 -7.54
N THR A 73 7.40 5.06 -7.20
CA THR A 73 6.64 4.74 -5.98
C THR A 73 7.26 3.53 -5.31
N PHE A 74 7.78 3.72 -4.10
CA PHE A 74 8.42 2.67 -3.30
C PHE A 74 7.53 2.34 -2.10
N ILE A 75 7.13 1.09 -1.97
CA ILE A 75 6.32 0.60 -0.86
C ILE A 75 7.21 -0.19 0.09
N SER A 76 7.26 0.27 1.34
CA SER A 76 8.15 -0.18 2.41
C SER A 76 7.35 -0.75 3.56
N TYR A 77 7.76 -1.91 4.07
CA TYR A 77 7.23 -2.50 5.29
C TYR A 77 8.35 -3.10 6.14
N GLY A 78 8.10 -3.18 7.45
CA GLY A 78 8.87 -4.00 8.37
C GLY A 78 8.27 -5.40 8.52
N VAL A 79 8.61 -6.08 9.62
CA VAL A 79 8.07 -7.40 9.99
C VAL A 79 7.26 -7.33 11.28
N PRO A 80 6.14 -8.07 11.39
CA PRO A 80 5.32 -8.09 12.59
C PRO A 80 6.07 -8.50 13.85
N GLU A 81 7.02 -9.40 13.71
CA GLU A 81 7.83 -9.93 14.81
C GLU A 81 8.72 -8.86 15.47
N LYS A 82 8.95 -7.74 14.78
CA LYS A 82 9.71 -6.58 15.28
C LYS A 82 8.88 -5.31 15.43
N GLY A 83 7.56 -5.45 15.40
CA GLY A 83 6.63 -4.36 15.73
C GLY A 83 6.00 -3.62 14.55
N ASP A 84 6.18 -4.11 13.31
CA ASP A 84 5.38 -3.63 12.19
C ASP A 84 4.08 -4.44 12.14
N ALA A 85 3.05 -3.93 12.77
CA ALA A 85 1.89 -4.68 13.21
C ALA A 85 1.20 -5.50 12.11
N ARG A 86 0.70 -6.69 12.48
CA ARG A 86 0.03 -7.61 11.54
C ARG A 86 -1.24 -7.00 10.94
N TRP A 87 -1.92 -6.15 11.67
CA TRP A 87 -3.15 -5.49 11.22
C TRP A 87 -2.92 -4.53 10.03
N LEU A 88 -1.67 -4.16 9.72
CA LEU A 88 -1.32 -3.42 8.50
C LEU A 88 -1.57 -4.21 7.20
N ASP A 89 -1.76 -5.52 7.29
CA ASP A 89 -2.00 -6.40 6.15
C ASP A 89 -0.99 -6.23 5.01
N HIS A 90 0.28 -6.54 5.29
CA HIS A 90 1.37 -6.45 4.31
C HIS A 90 1.05 -7.18 3.00
N GLN A 91 0.45 -8.38 3.09
CA GLN A 91 0.03 -9.14 1.90
C GLN A 91 -1.06 -8.41 1.11
N GLY A 92 -2.04 -7.81 1.77
CA GLY A 92 -3.09 -7.03 1.11
C GLY A 92 -2.54 -5.80 0.39
N SER A 93 -1.56 -5.13 1.00
CA SER A 93 -0.85 -4.00 0.38
C SER A 93 0.00 -4.46 -0.82
N PHE A 94 0.63 -5.62 -0.74
CA PHE A 94 1.34 -6.21 -1.88
C PHE A 94 0.37 -6.56 -3.03
N MET A 95 -0.80 -7.13 -2.70
CA MET A 95 -1.85 -7.39 -3.69
C MET A 95 -2.32 -6.09 -4.37
N ALA A 96 -2.47 -5.00 -3.61
CA ALA A 96 -2.82 -3.69 -4.17
C ALA A 96 -1.73 -3.18 -5.12
N ALA A 97 -0.47 -3.32 -4.75
CA ALA A 97 0.66 -2.94 -5.60
C ALA A 97 0.70 -3.75 -6.92
N ILE A 98 0.45 -5.06 -6.86
CA ILE A 98 0.32 -5.90 -8.07
C ILE A 98 -0.84 -5.42 -8.95
N ALA A 99 -2.01 -5.17 -8.36
CA ALA A 99 -3.20 -4.73 -9.11
C ALA A 99 -3.04 -3.32 -9.72
N ALA A 100 -2.19 -2.47 -9.16
CA ALA A 100 -1.84 -1.17 -9.72
C ALA A 100 -0.85 -1.27 -10.90
N GLY A 101 -0.09 -2.36 -11.01
CA GLY A 101 0.97 -2.56 -12.02
C GLY A 101 0.54 -2.28 -13.46
N PRO A 102 -0.62 -2.76 -13.94
CA PRO A 102 -1.09 -2.48 -15.30
C PRO A 102 -1.16 -0.99 -15.65
N VAL A 103 -1.51 -0.12 -14.68
CA VAL A 103 -1.56 1.33 -14.90
C VAL A 103 -0.16 1.92 -15.07
N PHE A 104 0.82 1.45 -14.28
CA PHE A 104 2.23 1.84 -14.48
C PHE A 104 2.69 1.49 -15.89
N ARG A 105 2.46 0.26 -16.35
CA ARG A 105 2.83 -0.16 -17.72
C ARG A 105 2.08 0.63 -18.80
N LEU A 106 0.79 0.91 -18.61
CA LEU A 106 0.01 1.74 -19.54
C LEU A 106 0.61 3.11 -19.74
N LEU A 107 1.20 3.68 -18.69
CA LEU A 107 1.86 5.00 -18.71
C LEU A 107 3.36 4.93 -19.02
N GLY A 108 3.85 3.79 -19.54
CA GLY A 108 5.23 3.61 -19.97
C GLY A 108 6.24 3.36 -18.85
N ALA A 109 5.77 3.14 -17.61
CA ALA A 109 6.64 2.82 -16.47
C ALA A 109 6.73 1.30 -16.26
N LYS A 110 7.82 0.85 -15.62
CA LYS A 110 7.94 -0.55 -15.18
C LYS A 110 7.27 -0.73 -13.81
N ASP A 111 6.52 -1.81 -13.67
CA ASP A 111 5.90 -2.24 -12.43
C ASP A 111 6.80 -3.18 -11.61
N LEU A 112 6.21 -4.01 -10.74
CA LEU A 112 6.93 -4.97 -9.89
C LEU A 112 7.50 -6.18 -10.64
N GLY A 113 7.24 -6.34 -11.95
CA GLY A 113 7.71 -7.48 -12.74
C GLY A 113 7.10 -8.82 -12.28
N ARG A 114 5.87 -8.80 -11.81
CA ARG A 114 5.10 -9.97 -11.38
C ARG A 114 3.91 -10.22 -12.30
N SER A 115 3.23 -11.35 -12.13
CA SER A 115 1.98 -11.59 -12.87
C SER A 115 0.89 -10.62 -12.40
N ASP A 116 -0.12 -10.38 -13.25
CA ASP A 116 -1.25 -9.51 -12.89
C ASP A 116 -2.26 -10.19 -11.96
N ASN A 117 -2.04 -11.45 -11.65
CA ASN A 117 -2.95 -12.19 -10.77
C ASN A 117 -2.64 -11.90 -9.29
N TYR A 118 -3.06 -10.73 -8.83
CA TYR A 118 -2.84 -10.30 -7.44
C TYR A 118 -3.35 -11.31 -6.39
N LYS A 119 -4.32 -12.17 -6.75
CA LYS A 119 -4.89 -13.17 -5.81
C LYS A 119 -3.90 -14.30 -5.52
N THR A 120 -3.04 -14.64 -6.46
CA THR A 120 -2.08 -15.75 -6.33
C THR A 120 -0.68 -15.28 -6.00
N GLU A 121 -0.34 -14.02 -6.33
CA GLU A 121 0.99 -13.48 -6.02
C GLU A 121 1.24 -13.41 -4.51
N ARG A 122 2.46 -13.68 -4.12
CA ARG A 122 2.93 -13.64 -2.74
C ARG A 122 4.08 -12.66 -2.59
N MET A 123 4.14 -12.03 -1.44
CA MET A 123 5.27 -11.17 -1.11
C MET A 123 6.59 -11.91 -1.29
N PRO A 124 7.64 -11.23 -1.77
CA PRO A 124 8.99 -11.77 -1.72
C PRO A 124 9.40 -12.07 -0.26
N ALA A 125 10.41 -12.88 -0.10
CA ALA A 125 11.00 -13.11 1.22
C ALA A 125 11.48 -11.78 1.82
N VAL A 126 11.47 -11.69 3.15
CA VAL A 126 12.00 -10.53 3.89
C VAL A 126 13.40 -10.19 3.40
N ASN A 127 13.68 -8.92 3.25
CA ASN A 127 14.92 -8.36 2.68
C ASN A 127 15.13 -8.58 1.17
N VAL A 128 14.24 -9.27 0.47
CA VAL A 128 14.23 -9.33 -0.99
C VAL A 128 13.41 -8.16 -1.54
N GLY A 129 14.02 -7.32 -2.37
CA GLY A 129 13.37 -6.18 -3.00
C GLY A 129 12.97 -6.45 -4.45
N LEU A 130 11.83 -5.92 -4.87
CA LEU A 130 11.43 -5.76 -6.27
C LEU A 130 11.72 -4.31 -6.64
N LEU A 131 12.92 -4.02 -7.15
CA LEU A 131 13.47 -2.67 -7.28
C LEU A 131 13.85 -2.28 -8.71
N ASP A 132 13.38 -3.03 -9.72
CA ASP A 132 13.76 -2.80 -11.12
C ASP A 132 12.86 -1.77 -11.81
N GLY A 133 11.64 -1.59 -11.32
CA GLY A 133 10.63 -0.69 -11.87
C GLY A 133 10.47 0.62 -11.11
N GLN A 134 9.63 1.51 -11.68
CA GLN A 134 9.14 2.70 -10.99
C GLN A 134 8.18 2.35 -9.85
N LEU A 135 7.45 1.25 -9.96
CA LEU A 135 6.77 0.68 -8.80
C LEU A 135 7.71 -0.32 -8.15
N ALA A 136 7.97 -0.14 -6.86
CA ALA A 136 8.91 -0.93 -6.09
C ALA A 136 8.31 -1.41 -4.79
N TRP A 137 8.78 -2.55 -4.31
CA TRP A 137 8.37 -3.18 -3.05
C TRP A 137 9.56 -3.73 -2.29
N ARG A 138 9.62 -3.48 -1.00
CA ARG A 138 10.58 -4.18 -0.13
C ARG A 138 10.09 -4.25 1.31
N GLN A 139 9.99 -5.47 1.85
CA GLN A 139 9.83 -5.72 3.28
C GLN A 139 11.22 -5.89 3.90
N HIS A 140 11.53 -5.12 4.94
CA HIS A 140 12.80 -5.21 5.67
C HIS A 140 12.65 -5.97 6.98
N ASP A 141 13.76 -6.47 7.50
CA ASP A 141 13.85 -7.11 8.80
C ASP A 141 14.00 -6.08 9.93
N GLY A 142 12.98 -5.31 10.15
CA GLY A 142 12.86 -4.29 11.20
C GLY A 142 11.40 -4.08 11.56
N GLY A 143 11.11 -3.18 12.50
CA GLY A 143 9.76 -2.85 12.94
C GLY A 143 9.13 -1.72 12.13
N HIS A 144 8.25 -0.97 12.79
CA HIS A 144 7.48 0.15 12.21
C HIS A 144 8.37 1.37 11.95
N THR A 145 9.20 1.28 10.92
CA THR A 145 10.15 2.34 10.52
C THR A 145 10.65 2.09 9.09
N ASP A 146 10.99 3.13 8.36
CA ASP A 146 11.61 3.04 7.03
C ASP A 146 13.16 2.97 7.08
N GLY A 147 13.75 3.13 8.26
CA GLY A 147 15.20 3.22 8.45
C GLY A 147 16.00 2.18 7.67
N PRO A 148 15.70 0.87 7.79
CA PRO A 148 16.44 -0.18 7.09
C PRO A 148 16.32 -0.13 5.56
N ASN A 149 15.30 0.54 5.02
CA ASN A 149 15.07 0.63 3.59
C ASN A 149 15.75 1.83 2.92
N TRP A 150 16.23 2.84 3.65
CA TRP A 150 16.91 4.01 3.06
C TRP A 150 18.09 3.64 2.18
N LYS A 151 18.91 2.70 2.59
CA LYS A 151 20.07 2.22 1.80
C LYS A 151 19.68 1.54 0.47
N HIS A 152 18.42 1.14 0.31
CA HIS A 152 17.84 0.57 -0.91
C HIS A 152 17.03 1.61 -1.69
N PHE A 153 16.30 2.45 -0.98
CA PHE A 153 15.48 3.52 -1.55
C PHE A 153 16.34 4.56 -2.29
N ILE A 154 17.40 5.04 -1.68
CA ILE A 154 18.23 6.11 -2.26
C ILE A 154 18.83 5.68 -3.61
N PRO A 155 19.55 4.54 -3.73
CA PRO A 155 20.07 4.11 -5.03
C PRO A 155 18.98 3.77 -6.05
N TRP A 156 17.81 3.31 -5.58
CA TRP A 156 16.67 3.09 -6.47
C TRP A 156 16.12 4.41 -7.00
N ALA A 157 15.95 5.40 -6.13
CA ALA A 157 15.45 6.72 -6.48
C ALA A 157 16.38 7.44 -7.50
N ASP A 158 17.69 7.33 -7.32
CA ASP A 158 18.70 7.91 -8.20
C ASP A 158 18.53 7.49 -9.67
N LYS A 159 17.98 6.30 -9.94
CA LYS A 159 17.72 5.82 -11.31
C LYS A 159 16.72 6.72 -12.07
N PHE A 160 15.86 7.45 -11.36
CA PHE A 160 14.73 8.18 -11.95
C PHE A 160 14.85 9.69 -11.83
N ILE A 161 15.70 10.22 -10.96
CA ILE A 161 15.84 11.67 -10.73
C ILE A 161 17.05 12.29 -11.42
N GLY A 162 17.82 11.49 -12.16
CA GLY A 162 18.95 11.98 -12.95
C GLY A 162 20.07 12.60 -12.10
N HIS A 163 20.23 12.15 -10.85
CA HIS A 163 21.31 12.63 -10.00
C HIS A 163 22.63 12.07 -10.51
N THR A 164 23.41 12.91 -11.18
CA THR A 164 24.81 12.62 -11.47
C THR A 164 25.64 12.88 -10.21
N ARG A 165 26.27 11.83 -9.71
CA ARG A 165 27.25 11.92 -8.63
C ARG A 165 28.54 12.58 -9.11
#